data_1d79006a53313ef56e05905607f26b03
#
_entry.id   1d79006a53313ef56e05905607f26b03
#
_cell.length_a   1.000
_cell.length_b   1.000
_cell.length_c   1.000
_cell.angle_alpha   90.00
_cell.angle_beta   90.00
_cell.angle_gamma   90.00
#
_symmetry.space_group_name_H-M   'P 1'
#
loop_
_entity.id
_entity.type
_entity.pdbx_description
1 polymer ?
#
loop_
_entity_poly.entity_id
_entity_poly.type
_entity_poly.pdbx_seq_one_letter_code
_entity_poly.pdbx_strand_id
1 'polypeptide(L)'
;TYGNKLKVPNFPMSEAGFLIWSLDQREDWATIVCLVGGGQEINTGEAGISEWIEALNNDFPDWKVYISPKLTESEYAEGRVNELLKENRNVTFSSDLHLSVNLRSFRAEKLSTFVHMLLSFEEQAKSVYQEFCDKYPIVLTRNMNTARKWLRNRAMGTERTGILVTKEAARFKPLAVHILPSGDENAVHWFL
;
A
#
# COMPACT_ATOMS: atom_id res chain seq x y z
N THR A 1 1.69 -13.76 15.24
CA THR A 1 1.57 -12.86 16.41
C THR A 1 2.90 -12.20 16.70
N TYR A 2 2.88 -10.98 17.23
CA TYR A 2 4.07 -10.20 17.58
C TYR A 2 5.00 -10.92 18.57
N GLY A 3 4.42 -11.69 19.48
CA GLY A 3 5.19 -12.55 20.39
C GLY A 3 6.11 -13.54 19.68
N ASN A 4 5.75 -14.03 18.51
CA ASN A 4 6.63 -14.92 17.71
C ASN A 4 7.83 -14.16 17.15
N LYS A 5 7.67 -12.90 16.74
CA LYS A 5 8.77 -12.02 16.29
C LYS A 5 9.75 -11.76 17.45
N LEU A 6 9.24 -11.52 18.64
CA LEU A 6 10.03 -11.28 19.86
C LEU A 6 10.59 -12.55 20.51
N LYS A 7 10.20 -13.75 20.06
CA LYS A 7 10.50 -15.05 20.69
C LYS A 7 10.02 -15.12 22.16
N VAL A 8 8.97 -14.38 22.51
CA VAL A 8 8.34 -14.36 23.82
C VAL A 8 6.98 -15.07 23.70
N PRO A 9 6.82 -16.26 24.25
CA PRO A 9 5.55 -16.97 24.20
C PRO A 9 4.48 -16.20 24.97
N ASN A 10 3.27 -16.14 24.40
CA ASN A 10 2.10 -15.47 24.99
C ASN A 10 2.30 -13.97 25.28
N PHE A 11 2.99 -13.24 24.42
CA PHE A 11 3.11 -11.80 24.54
C PHE A 11 1.69 -11.16 24.49
N PRO A 12 1.29 -10.37 25.50
CA PRO A 12 -0.10 -9.98 25.71
C PRO A 12 -0.60 -8.87 24.76
N MET A 13 0.31 -8.19 24.06
CA MET A 13 -0.02 -7.03 23.23
C MET A 13 0.18 -7.31 21.74
N SER A 14 -0.54 -6.58 20.90
CA SER A 14 -0.24 -6.47 19.49
C SER A 14 1.03 -5.64 19.27
N GLU A 15 1.57 -5.64 18.05
CA GLU A 15 2.72 -4.79 17.70
C GLU A 15 2.39 -3.31 17.87
N ALA A 16 1.22 -2.89 17.40
CA ALA A 16 0.72 -1.54 17.55
C ALA A 16 0.54 -1.17 19.04
N GLY A 17 -0.13 -2.02 19.81
CA GLY A 17 -0.34 -1.81 21.24
C GLY A 17 0.98 -1.67 22.02
N PHE A 18 1.98 -2.49 21.71
CA PHE A 18 3.29 -2.40 22.37
C PHE A 18 4.03 -1.09 22.04
N LEU A 19 3.96 -0.64 20.78
CA LEU A 19 4.58 0.62 20.38
C LEU A 19 3.91 1.83 21.07
N ILE A 20 2.58 1.85 21.15
CA ILE A 20 1.86 2.89 21.87
C ILE A 20 2.22 2.82 23.37
N TRP A 21 2.15 1.64 23.97
CA TRP A 21 2.48 1.45 25.39
C TRP A 21 3.89 1.93 25.74
N SER A 22 4.87 1.67 24.88
CA SER A 22 6.26 2.07 25.14
C SER A 22 6.44 3.59 25.21
N LEU A 23 5.61 4.35 24.49
CA LEU A 23 5.62 5.81 24.51
C LEU A 23 4.68 6.40 25.57
N ASP A 24 3.63 5.67 25.91
CA ASP A 24 2.67 6.03 26.97
C ASP A 24 3.30 6.06 28.38
N GLN A 25 4.49 5.46 28.52
CA GLN A 25 5.29 5.55 29.76
C GLN A 25 5.89 6.96 30.01
N ARG A 26 5.72 7.91 29.08
CA ARG A 26 6.18 9.27 29.26
C ARG A 26 5.17 10.08 30.04
N GLU A 27 5.63 10.72 31.13
CA GLU A 27 4.77 11.50 32.04
C GLU A 27 4.28 12.81 31.42
N ASP A 28 5.10 13.45 30.57
CA ASP A 28 4.78 14.77 30.00
C ASP A 28 3.95 14.67 28.72
N TRP A 29 4.56 14.15 27.67
CA TRP A 29 3.90 13.99 26.37
C TRP A 29 4.65 12.99 25.48
N ALA A 30 3.92 12.41 24.54
CA ALA A 30 4.48 11.60 23.48
C ALA A 30 3.72 11.83 22.18
N THR A 31 4.39 11.62 21.05
CA THR A 31 3.77 11.67 19.71
C THR A 31 4.24 10.50 18.88
N ILE A 32 3.30 9.85 18.20
CA ILE A 32 3.56 8.78 17.25
C ILE A 32 3.12 9.26 15.87
N VAL A 33 3.98 9.14 14.88
CA VAL A 33 3.65 9.43 13.48
C VAL A 33 3.74 8.12 12.70
N CYS A 34 2.58 7.64 12.24
CA CYS A 34 2.48 6.43 11.43
C CYS A 34 2.28 6.77 9.97
N LEU A 35 3.16 6.27 9.10
CA LEU A 35 2.98 6.33 7.66
C LEU A 35 2.24 5.08 7.20
N VAL A 36 1.02 5.25 6.71
CA VAL A 36 0.15 4.15 6.28
C VAL A 36 -0.03 4.21 4.77
N GLY A 37 0.18 3.09 4.09
CA GLY A 37 -0.07 2.93 2.66
C GLY A 37 -1.16 1.89 2.41
N GLY A 38 -2.15 2.22 1.58
CA GLY A 38 -3.17 1.26 1.15
C GLY A 38 -2.55 0.07 0.41
N GLY A 39 -3.09 -1.13 0.63
CA GLY A 39 -2.64 -2.33 -0.06
C GLY A 39 -1.32 -2.93 0.42
N GLN A 40 -0.70 -2.41 1.46
CA GLN A 40 0.52 -3.00 2.05
C GLN A 40 0.23 -4.06 3.13
N GLU A 41 -1.02 -4.27 3.46
CA GLU A 41 -1.48 -5.29 4.43
C GLU A 41 -1.41 -6.73 3.85
N ILE A 42 -0.52 -6.97 2.89
CA ILE A 42 -0.43 -8.23 2.14
C ILE A 42 0.25 -9.35 2.95
N ASN A 43 0.96 -9.01 3.99
CA ASN A 43 1.66 -10.01 4.81
C ASN A 43 0.80 -10.42 6.01
N THR A 44 0.44 -11.69 6.06
CA THR A 44 -0.16 -12.32 7.24
C THR A 44 0.74 -12.09 8.46
N GLY A 45 0.31 -11.22 9.37
CA GLY A 45 1.01 -10.94 10.63
C GLY A 45 1.65 -9.57 10.76
N GLU A 46 1.46 -8.67 9.79
CA GLU A 46 1.76 -7.25 9.98
C GLU A 46 0.53 -6.55 10.57
N ALA A 47 0.77 -5.69 11.56
CA ALA A 47 -0.27 -4.88 12.17
C ALA A 47 -0.83 -3.89 11.15
N GLY A 48 -2.00 -4.20 10.61
CA GLY A 48 -2.73 -3.27 9.75
C GLY A 48 -3.22 -2.06 10.54
N ILE A 49 -3.71 -1.05 9.85
CA ILE A 49 -4.27 0.16 10.47
C ILE A 49 -5.37 -0.18 11.49
N SER A 50 -6.12 -1.26 11.29
CA SER A 50 -7.15 -1.73 12.21
C SER A 50 -6.61 -2.03 13.59
N GLU A 51 -5.46 -2.71 13.71
CA GLU A 51 -4.84 -3.02 15.01
C GLU A 51 -4.42 -1.77 15.78
N TRP A 52 -3.96 -0.73 15.06
CA TRP A 52 -3.62 0.56 15.68
C TRP A 52 -4.87 1.21 16.30
N ILE A 53 -5.98 1.23 15.55
CA ILE A 53 -7.22 1.84 16.01
C ILE A 53 -7.84 1.02 17.13
N GLU A 54 -7.82 -0.32 17.04
CA GLU A 54 -8.29 -1.22 18.08
C GLU A 54 -7.51 -1.02 19.39
N ALA A 55 -6.17 -0.93 19.32
CA ALA A 55 -5.34 -0.67 20.49
C ALA A 55 -5.66 0.70 21.13
N LEU A 56 -5.83 1.75 20.31
CA LEU A 56 -6.22 3.08 20.77
C LEU A 56 -7.60 3.08 21.44
N ASN A 57 -8.58 2.35 20.90
CA ASN A 57 -9.91 2.30 21.44
C ASN A 57 -9.99 1.54 22.78
N ASN A 58 -9.27 0.41 22.87
CA ASN A 58 -9.39 -0.52 23.99
C ASN A 58 -8.40 -0.20 25.12
N ASP A 59 -7.15 0.10 24.78
CA ASP A 59 -6.07 0.15 25.75
C ASP A 59 -5.59 1.59 26.04
N PHE A 60 -5.74 2.51 25.04
CA PHE A 60 -5.20 3.87 25.14
C PHE A 60 -6.21 4.95 24.73
N PRO A 61 -7.39 5.03 25.36
CA PRO A 61 -8.49 5.90 24.93
C PRO A 61 -8.21 7.41 25.12
N ASP A 62 -7.21 7.77 25.93
CA ASP A 62 -6.85 9.16 26.19
C ASP A 62 -5.96 9.79 25.11
N TRP A 63 -5.43 8.97 24.21
CA TRP A 63 -4.62 9.46 23.10
C TRP A 63 -5.48 10.24 22.09
N LYS A 64 -4.96 11.38 21.63
CA LYS A 64 -5.57 12.16 20.55
C LYS A 64 -5.12 11.60 19.22
N VAL A 65 -6.06 11.26 18.36
CA VAL A 65 -5.82 10.64 17.07
C VAL A 65 -6.08 11.64 15.95
N TYR A 66 -5.07 11.92 15.15
CA TYR A 66 -5.20 12.76 13.95
C TYR A 66 -5.05 11.87 12.72
N ILE A 67 -6.01 11.92 11.81
CA ILE A 67 -6.09 10.97 10.72
C ILE A 67 -6.50 11.66 9.40
N SER A 68 -5.98 11.19 8.29
CA SER A 68 -6.43 11.63 6.98
C SER A 68 -7.83 11.08 6.69
N PRO A 69 -8.78 11.90 6.17
CA PRO A 69 -10.09 11.42 5.75
C PRO A 69 -10.02 10.35 4.66
N LYS A 70 -8.93 10.28 3.90
CA LYS A 70 -8.70 9.24 2.88
C LYS A 70 -8.52 7.83 3.46
N LEU A 71 -8.16 7.69 4.72
CA LEU A 71 -8.09 6.39 5.40
C LEU A 71 -9.46 5.73 5.59
N THR A 72 -10.54 6.46 5.39
CA THR A 72 -11.90 5.90 5.45
C THR A 72 -12.37 5.32 4.10
N GLU A 73 -11.58 5.43 3.04
CA GLU A 73 -11.88 4.83 1.74
C GLU A 73 -11.75 3.30 1.79
N SER A 74 -12.49 2.61 0.94
CA SER A 74 -12.62 1.13 0.95
C SER A 74 -11.32 0.36 0.75
N GLU A 75 -10.27 1.02 0.33
CA GLU A 75 -8.93 0.42 0.13
C GLU A 75 -8.24 0.05 1.46
N TYR A 76 -8.69 0.62 2.57
CA TYR A 76 -8.09 0.40 3.88
C TYR A 76 -8.96 -0.53 4.72
N ALA A 77 -8.40 -1.67 5.11
CA ALA A 77 -9.01 -2.65 6.00
C ALA A 77 -10.48 -2.98 5.65
N GLU A 78 -10.80 -3.10 4.35
CA GLU A 78 -12.14 -3.48 3.85
C GLU A 78 -13.30 -2.64 4.43
N GLY A 79 -13.05 -1.36 4.74
CA GLY A 79 -14.03 -0.46 5.35
C GLY A 79 -14.20 -0.59 6.87
N ARG A 80 -13.54 -1.56 7.53
CA ARG A 80 -13.60 -1.77 8.99
C ARG A 80 -13.07 -0.57 9.78
N VAL A 81 -12.15 0.18 9.20
CA VAL A 81 -11.59 1.41 9.79
C VAL A 81 -12.70 2.40 10.15
N ASN A 82 -13.70 2.56 9.28
CA ASN A 82 -14.82 3.46 9.53
C ASN A 82 -15.64 3.10 10.77
N GLU A 83 -15.82 1.80 11.02
CA GLU A 83 -16.56 1.34 12.18
C GLU A 83 -15.75 1.58 13.45
N LEU A 84 -14.48 1.22 13.45
CA LEU A 84 -13.57 1.41 14.58
C LEU A 84 -13.39 2.90 14.95
N LEU A 85 -13.35 3.79 13.96
CA LEU A 85 -13.22 5.23 14.20
C LEU A 85 -14.47 5.87 14.82
N LYS A 86 -15.66 5.29 14.61
CA LYS A 86 -16.89 5.77 15.25
C LYS A 86 -16.90 5.52 16.77
N GLU A 87 -16.18 4.54 17.21
CA GLU A 87 -16.06 4.19 18.63
C GLU A 87 -15.06 5.09 19.37
N ASN A 88 -14.12 5.71 18.64
CA ASN A 88 -13.10 6.58 19.22
C ASN A 88 -13.58 8.03 19.32
N ARG A 89 -13.59 8.57 20.55
CA ARG A 89 -14.07 9.93 20.86
C ARG A 89 -13.01 11.02 20.60
N ASN A 90 -11.75 10.65 20.44
CA ASN A 90 -10.62 11.58 20.35
C ASN A 90 -10.03 11.67 18.94
N VAL A 91 -10.81 11.34 17.91
CA VAL A 91 -10.38 11.37 16.51
C VAL A 91 -10.65 12.74 15.88
N THR A 92 -9.63 13.29 15.25
CA THR A 92 -9.71 14.51 14.43
C THR A 92 -9.26 14.20 13.00
N PHE A 93 -10.10 14.53 12.04
CA PHE A 93 -9.76 14.39 10.63
C PHE A 93 -9.06 15.66 10.12
N SER A 94 -7.93 15.47 9.41
CA SER A 94 -7.22 16.56 8.75
C SER A 94 -6.76 16.14 7.35
N SER A 95 -7.15 16.94 6.36
CA SER A 95 -6.71 16.75 4.96
C SER A 95 -5.20 16.93 4.79
N ASP A 96 -4.57 17.71 5.66
CA ASP A 96 -3.14 18.00 5.61
C ASP A 96 -2.28 16.78 5.93
N LEU A 97 -2.88 15.74 6.53
CA LEU A 97 -2.23 14.48 6.83
C LEU A 97 -2.23 13.51 5.63
N HIS A 98 -2.81 13.91 4.51
CA HIS A 98 -2.79 13.08 3.31
C HIS A 98 -1.57 13.37 2.45
N LEU A 99 -0.72 12.36 2.27
CA LEU A 99 0.44 12.45 1.38
C LEU A 99 -0.02 12.21 -0.07
N SER A 100 -0.61 13.24 -0.68
CA SER A 100 -1.18 13.17 -2.02
C SER A 100 -0.13 13.25 -3.14
N VAL A 101 1.04 13.83 -2.86
CA VAL A 101 2.06 14.06 -3.88
C VAL A 101 2.95 12.83 -4.04
N ASN A 102 2.86 12.20 -5.20
CA ASN A 102 3.77 11.13 -5.58
C ASN A 102 5.13 11.72 -6.00
N LEU A 103 6.08 11.79 -5.07
CA LEU A 103 7.43 12.31 -5.33
C LEU A 103 8.21 11.53 -6.40
N ARG A 104 7.90 10.25 -6.59
CA ARG A 104 8.56 9.41 -7.61
C ARG A 104 8.01 9.65 -9.01
N SER A 105 6.79 10.10 -9.12
CA SER A 105 6.11 10.27 -10.40
C SER A 105 5.06 11.39 -10.37
N PHE A 106 5.47 12.60 -9.96
CA PHE A 106 4.57 13.77 -9.93
C PHE A 106 3.94 14.08 -11.30
N ARG A 107 4.55 13.60 -12.39
CA ARG A 107 4.00 13.73 -13.75
C ARG A 107 2.96 12.68 -14.09
N ALA A 108 2.78 11.66 -13.24
CA ALA A 108 1.86 10.55 -13.47
C ALA A 108 0.63 10.58 -12.54
N GLU A 109 0.28 11.73 -11.97
CA GLU A 109 -0.90 11.89 -11.12
C GLU A 109 -2.17 11.42 -11.84
N LYS A 110 -2.35 11.85 -13.10
CA LYS A 110 -3.46 11.42 -13.96
C LYS A 110 -3.48 9.91 -14.21
N LEU A 111 -2.29 9.28 -14.28
CA LEU A 111 -2.18 7.83 -14.42
C LEU A 111 -2.69 7.11 -13.17
N SER A 112 -2.33 7.59 -11.98
CA SER A 112 -2.83 7.02 -10.72
C SER A 112 -4.34 7.16 -10.60
N THR A 113 -4.87 8.34 -10.91
CA THR A 113 -6.32 8.60 -10.94
C THR A 113 -7.03 7.68 -11.92
N PHE A 114 -6.49 7.52 -13.13
CA PHE A 114 -7.03 6.61 -14.13
C PHE A 114 -7.06 5.16 -13.64
N VAL A 115 -5.95 4.67 -13.05
CA VAL A 115 -5.88 3.30 -12.54
C VAL A 115 -6.91 3.08 -11.44
N HIS A 116 -7.06 4.02 -10.51
CA HIS A 116 -8.08 3.96 -9.47
C HIS A 116 -9.49 3.86 -10.05
N MET A 117 -9.85 4.79 -10.95
CA MET A 117 -11.15 4.79 -11.63
C MET A 117 -11.41 3.52 -12.44
N LEU A 118 -10.37 2.99 -13.10
CA LEU A 118 -10.48 1.75 -13.87
C LEU A 118 -10.79 0.54 -12.98
N LEU A 119 -10.11 0.43 -11.83
CA LEU A 119 -10.34 -0.65 -10.87
C LEU A 119 -11.67 -0.52 -10.14
N SER A 120 -12.17 0.71 -9.98
CA SER A 120 -13.49 1.01 -9.41
C SER A 120 -14.63 0.92 -10.43
N PHE A 121 -14.33 0.57 -11.69
CA PHE A 121 -15.29 0.50 -12.80
C PHE A 121 -16.05 1.81 -13.07
N GLU A 122 -15.38 2.93 -12.89
CA GLU A 122 -15.97 4.26 -13.14
C GLU A 122 -15.94 4.60 -14.64
N GLU A 123 -17.06 5.11 -15.17
CA GLU A 123 -17.18 5.47 -16.60
C GLU A 123 -16.21 6.61 -16.98
N GLN A 124 -15.91 7.51 -16.05
CA GLN A 124 -15.00 8.64 -16.23
C GLN A 124 -13.55 8.21 -16.51
N ALA A 125 -13.17 6.98 -16.19
CA ALA A 125 -11.84 6.44 -16.49
C ALA A 125 -11.44 6.63 -17.96
N LYS A 126 -12.40 6.52 -18.88
CA LYS A 126 -12.16 6.69 -20.33
C LYS A 126 -11.75 8.12 -20.68
N SER A 127 -12.40 9.12 -20.12
CA SER A 127 -12.07 10.53 -20.38
C SER A 127 -10.71 10.90 -19.78
N VAL A 128 -10.42 10.45 -18.55
CA VAL A 128 -9.12 10.68 -17.92
C VAL A 128 -7.99 10.01 -18.74
N TYR A 129 -8.20 8.80 -19.29
CA TYR A 129 -7.21 8.14 -20.13
C TYR A 129 -6.86 8.97 -21.39
N GLN A 130 -7.85 9.60 -22.03
CA GLN A 130 -7.62 10.41 -23.22
C GLN A 130 -6.72 11.61 -22.97
N GLU A 131 -6.62 12.11 -21.75
CA GLU A 131 -5.78 13.26 -21.39
C GLU A 131 -4.28 12.96 -21.34
N PHE A 132 -3.88 11.67 -21.23
CA PHE A 132 -2.49 11.30 -21.06
C PHE A 132 -2.03 10.12 -21.91
N CYS A 133 -2.90 9.49 -22.68
CA CYS A 133 -2.61 8.27 -23.45
C CYS A 133 -1.42 8.43 -24.43
N ASP A 134 -1.18 9.63 -24.93
CA ASP A 134 -0.03 9.91 -25.81
C ASP A 134 1.32 9.83 -25.05
N LYS A 135 1.33 10.20 -23.78
CA LYS A 135 2.52 10.21 -22.93
C LYS A 135 2.76 8.85 -22.25
N TYR A 136 1.68 8.18 -21.84
CA TYR A 136 1.72 6.89 -21.15
C TYR A 136 0.78 5.90 -21.85
N PRO A 137 1.24 5.32 -22.95
CA PRO A 137 0.42 4.36 -23.70
C PRO A 137 0.19 3.09 -22.87
N ILE A 138 -1.08 2.76 -22.68
CA ILE A 138 -1.51 1.57 -21.95
C ILE A 138 -2.22 0.64 -22.93
N VAL A 139 -1.86 -0.63 -22.93
CA VAL A 139 -2.55 -1.66 -23.70
C VAL A 139 -2.90 -2.84 -22.81
N LEU A 140 -4.03 -3.45 -23.08
CA LEU A 140 -4.49 -4.66 -22.41
C LEU A 140 -4.45 -5.83 -23.38
N THR A 141 -3.80 -6.92 -22.98
CA THR A 141 -3.78 -8.18 -23.77
C THR A 141 -3.74 -9.39 -22.84
N ARG A 142 -4.34 -10.49 -23.28
CA ARG A 142 -4.23 -11.80 -22.62
C ARG A 142 -3.11 -12.67 -23.18
N ASN A 143 -2.37 -12.16 -24.18
CA ASN A 143 -1.28 -12.89 -24.82
C ASN A 143 0.06 -12.31 -24.41
N MET A 144 0.86 -13.08 -23.67
CA MET A 144 2.17 -12.67 -23.17
C MET A 144 3.16 -12.35 -24.32
N ASN A 145 3.12 -13.11 -25.41
CA ASN A 145 4.02 -12.86 -26.54
C ASN A 145 3.69 -11.54 -27.25
N THR A 146 2.41 -11.23 -27.36
CA THR A 146 1.93 -9.93 -27.88
C THR A 146 2.40 -8.79 -26.99
N ALA A 147 2.28 -8.93 -25.65
CA ALA A 147 2.77 -7.94 -24.70
C ALA A 147 4.27 -7.71 -24.84
N ARG A 148 5.07 -8.79 -24.87
CA ARG A 148 6.53 -8.72 -25.03
C ARG A 148 6.95 -8.08 -26.35
N LYS A 149 6.26 -8.40 -27.45
CA LYS A 149 6.52 -7.80 -28.74
C LYS A 149 6.23 -6.31 -28.75
N TRP A 150 5.10 -5.93 -28.14
CA TRP A 150 4.70 -4.53 -28.02
C TRP A 150 5.71 -3.72 -27.20
N LEU A 151 6.17 -4.24 -26.06
CA LEU A 151 7.20 -3.59 -25.23
C LEU A 151 8.50 -3.41 -26.00
N ARG A 152 9.01 -4.48 -26.67
CA ARG A 152 10.25 -4.40 -27.45
C ARG A 152 10.20 -3.38 -28.58
N ASN A 153 9.05 -3.27 -29.23
CA ASN A 153 8.88 -2.31 -30.33
C ASN A 153 8.82 -0.85 -29.84
N ARG A 154 8.53 -0.64 -28.55
CA ARG A 154 8.45 0.69 -27.96
C ARG A 154 9.69 1.11 -27.19
N ALA A 155 10.43 0.17 -26.65
CA ALA A 155 11.65 0.46 -25.92
C ALA A 155 12.68 1.17 -26.82
N MET A 156 13.20 2.29 -26.34
CA MET A 156 14.17 3.10 -27.06
C MET A 156 15.50 3.16 -26.29
N GLY A 157 16.59 3.04 -27.01
CA GLY A 157 17.95 3.20 -26.47
C GLY A 157 18.22 2.21 -25.33
N THR A 158 18.51 2.72 -24.14
CA THR A 158 18.85 1.94 -22.95
C THR A 158 17.64 1.59 -22.07
N GLU A 159 16.42 1.83 -22.54
CA GLU A 159 15.22 1.48 -21.77
C GLU A 159 15.12 -0.01 -21.50
N ARG A 160 14.86 -0.34 -20.24
CA ARG A 160 14.66 -1.73 -19.81
C ARG A 160 13.18 -2.02 -19.67
N THR A 161 12.79 -3.22 -20.03
CA THR A 161 11.41 -3.70 -19.87
C THR A 161 11.38 -4.81 -18.84
N GLY A 162 10.34 -4.84 -18.01
CA GLY A 162 10.18 -5.85 -16.98
C GLY A 162 8.72 -6.32 -16.88
N ILE A 163 8.53 -7.38 -16.11
CA ILE A 163 7.21 -7.91 -15.78
C ILE A 163 7.04 -7.80 -14.26
N LEU A 164 6.00 -7.11 -13.82
CA LEU A 164 5.63 -7.05 -12.42
C LEU A 164 4.57 -8.12 -12.13
N VAL A 165 4.81 -8.94 -11.12
CA VAL A 165 3.90 -10.03 -10.73
C VAL A 165 3.81 -10.14 -9.22
N THR A 166 2.74 -10.77 -8.73
CA THR A 166 2.62 -11.16 -7.32
C THR A 166 3.43 -12.42 -7.02
N LYS A 167 3.72 -12.68 -5.74
CA LYS A 167 4.39 -13.91 -5.29
C LYS A 167 3.64 -15.21 -5.70
N GLU A 168 2.35 -15.10 -5.98
CA GLU A 168 1.50 -16.24 -6.37
C GLU A 168 1.53 -16.53 -7.87
N ALA A 169 2.30 -15.76 -8.64
CA ALA A 169 2.40 -15.91 -10.09
C ALA A 169 3.21 -17.15 -10.54
N ALA A 170 3.49 -18.12 -9.64
CA ALA A 170 4.18 -19.37 -9.97
C ALA A 170 3.55 -20.15 -11.14
N ARG A 171 2.25 -20.00 -11.35
CA ARG A 171 1.51 -20.57 -12.49
C ARG A 171 1.98 -20.04 -13.85
N PHE A 172 2.69 -18.92 -13.89
CA PHE A 172 3.22 -18.32 -15.12
C PHE A 172 4.64 -18.74 -15.46
N LYS A 173 5.27 -19.63 -14.68
CA LYS A 173 6.59 -20.22 -15.01
C LYS A 173 6.68 -20.76 -16.44
N PRO A 174 5.67 -21.46 -16.98
CA PRO A 174 5.70 -21.95 -18.37
C PRO A 174 5.79 -20.82 -19.42
N LEU A 175 5.43 -19.59 -19.05
CA LEU A 175 5.54 -18.40 -19.89
C LEU A 175 6.85 -17.64 -19.67
N ALA A 176 7.84 -18.29 -19.08
CA ALA A 176 9.13 -17.69 -18.70
C ALA A 176 8.97 -16.44 -17.81
N VAL A 177 8.05 -16.51 -16.86
CA VAL A 177 7.92 -15.55 -15.76
C VAL A 177 8.52 -16.20 -14.52
N HIS A 178 9.70 -15.72 -14.11
CA HIS A 178 10.40 -16.21 -12.95
C HIS A 178 10.08 -15.31 -11.75
N ILE A 179 9.75 -15.94 -10.62
CA ILE A 179 9.59 -15.26 -9.34
C ILE A 179 10.93 -15.45 -8.63
N LEU A 180 11.63 -14.35 -8.40
CA LEU A 180 12.86 -14.36 -7.61
C LEU A 180 12.48 -14.29 -6.13
N PRO A 181 13.10 -15.12 -5.27
CA PRO A 181 12.97 -14.95 -3.83
C PRO A 181 13.43 -13.56 -3.39
N SER A 182 12.79 -13.00 -2.37
CA SER A 182 13.25 -11.75 -1.78
C SER A 182 14.67 -11.92 -1.24
N GLY A 183 15.60 -11.07 -1.66
CA GLY A 183 17.02 -11.14 -1.27
C GLY A 183 17.92 -11.90 -2.23
N ASP A 184 17.44 -12.30 -3.40
CA ASP A 184 18.28 -12.87 -4.45
C ASP A 184 19.22 -11.79 -5.01
N GLU A 185 20.54 -12.04 -4.95
CA GLU A 185 21.57 -11.16 -5.49
C GLU A 185 21.37 -10.86 -7.00
N ASN A 186 20.81 -11.81 -7.74
CA ASN A 186 20.48 -11.60 -9.15
C ASN A 186 19.45 -10.50 -9.39
N ALA A 187 18.53 -10.26 -8.44
CA ALA A 187 17.58 -9.17 -8.53
C ALA A 187 18.28 -7.81 -8.42
N VAL A 188 19.28 -7.71 -7.54
CA VAL A 188 20.09 -6.50 -7.35
C VAL A 188 20.86 -6.18 -8.64
N HIS A 189 21.52 -7.17 -9.25
CA HIS A 189 22.23 -7.00 -10.52
C HIS A 189 21.34 -6.65 -11.71
N TRP A 190 20.06 -7.01 -11.64
CA TRP A 190 19.11 -6.64 -12.68
C TRP A 190 18.74 -5.15 -12.62
N PHE A 191 18.73 -4.56 -11.42
CA PHE A 191 18.40 -3.15 -11.19
C PHE A 191 19.60 -2.21 -11.32
N LEU A 192 20.82 -2.69 -11.10
CA LEU A 192 22.06 -1.94 -11.24
C LEU A 192 22.67 -2.14 -12.63
#